data_d006a88a4b0376d0d7f001fbc27f3b27
#
_entry.id   d006a88a4b0376d0d7f001fbc27f3b27
#
_cell.length_a   1.000
_cell.length_b   1.000
_cell.length_c   1.000
_cell.angle_alpha   90.00
_cell.angle_beta   90.00
_cell.angle_gamma   90.00
#
_symmetry.space_group_name_H-M   'P 1'
#
loop_
_entity.id
_entity.type
_entity.pdbx_description
1 polymer ?
#
loop_
_entity_poly.entity_id
_entity_poly.type
_entity_poly.pdbx_seq_one_letter_code
_entity_poly.pdbx_strand_id
1 'polypeptide(L)'
;VYGEPRATGAIPEILTLIGQTFDLGLAYEVDGAVFFEVSKFPRFGQVSHQNREAMIKLAGEHGGNPDDPRKRDPLDFVLWQPSLEDEPAWESRWGAGRPGWHIECSALALRDLGETLDVHGGGRDLSFPHHECEAAQSESVTGAQFVRHWMHVGLVGLGGTKMSKSLGNLVFISQLVQRAEPTAVRLALLAEHYRQDWEWRDELLARAQSRLATWRSTITATRACSVIEDVRAALDDDLDCPTALGVIDDAAQAGYSVASAAALLGITL
;
A
#
# COMPACT_ATOMS: atom_id res chain seq x y z
N VAL A 1 -4.11 8.15 -12.52
CA VAL A 1 -2.71 7.82 -12.18
C VAL A 1 -1.82 8.78 -12.92
N TYR A 2 -0.93 9.50 -12.20
CA TYR A 2 -0.03 10.50 -12.78
C TYR A 2 1.19 9.86 -13.42
N GLY A 3 1.68 8.76 -12.88
CA GLY A 3 2.82 8.03 -13.37
C GLY A 3 2.81 6.58 -12.90
N GLU A 4 3.39 5.72 -13.71
CA GLU A 4 3.60 4.30 -13.40
C GLU A 4 5.08 3.96 -13.67
N PRO A 5 6.01 4.50 -12.83
CA PRO A 5 7.42 4.28 -13.04
C PRO A 5 7.79 2.80 -12.82
N ARG A 6 8.76 2.34 -13.61
CA ARG A 6 9.33 0.99 -13.44
C ARG A 6 10.67 1.10 -12.74
N ALA A 7 10.94 0.22 -11.78
CA ALA A 7 12.22 0.15 -11.06
C ALA A 7 13.41 0.00 -12.02
N THR A 8 13.25 -0.81 -13.08
CA THR A 8 14.28 -1.01 -14.12
C THR A 8 14.61 0.27 -14.92
N GLY A 9 13.74 1.27 -14.89
CA GLY A 9 13.98 2.58 -15.50
C GLY A 9 14.59 3.61 -14.56
N ALA A 10 14.89 3.24 -13.30
CA ALA A 10 15.37 4.13 -12.25
C ALA A 10 16.69 3.65 -11.60
N ILE A 11 17.40 2.75 -12.25
CA ILE A 11 18.68 2.20 -11.73
C ILE A 11 19.69 3.30 -11.41
N PRO A 12 19.89 4.35 -12.21
CA PRO A 12 20.82 5.44 -11.87
C PRO A 12 20.45 6.15 -10.57
N GLU A 13 19.16 6.45 -10.34
CA GLU A 13 18.68 7.10 -9.13
C GLU A 13 18.81 6.19 -7.92
N ILE A 14 18.49 4.90 -8.08
CA ILE A 14 18.68 3.88 -7.05
C ILE A 14 20.16 3.80 -6.63
N LEU A 15 21.08 3.69 -7.58
CA LEU A 15 22.51 3.65 -7.30
C LEU A 15 23.00 4.95 -6.64
N THR A 16 22.42 6.08 -7.00
CA THR A 16 22.71 7.37 -6.37
C THR A 16 22.29 7.36 -4.91
N LEU A 17 21.08 6.91 -4.61
CA LEU A 17 20.56 6.87 -3.23
C LEU A 17 21.35 5.87 -2.37
N ILE A 18 21.70 4.69 -2.92
CA ILE A 18 22.57 3.74 -2.23
C ILE A 18 23.94 4.37 -1.96
N GLY A 19 24.51 5.08 -2.96
CA GLY A 19 25.77 5.79 -2.82
C GLY A 19 25.76 6.82 -1.69
N GLN A 20 24.74 7.66 -1.64
CA GLN A 20 24.55 8.64 -0.57
C GLN A 20 24.43 7.97 0.80
N THR A 21 23.63 6.92 0.91
CA THR A 21 23.48 6.13 2.15
C THR A 21 24.83 5.57 2.62
N PHE A 22 25.61 5.02 1.69
CA PHE A 22 26.92 4.45 1.99
C PHE A 22 27.93 5.51 2.41
N ASP A 23 27.98 6.64 1.70
CA ASP A 23 28.94 7.73 1.94
C ASP A 23 28.66 8.46 3.26
N LEU A 24 27.40 8.45 3.73
CA LEU A 24 26.99 8.90 5.06
C LEU A 24 27.34 7.91 6.19
N GLY A 25 27.91 6.74 5.87
CA GLY A 25 28.24 5.71 6.85
C GLY A 25 27.04 4.96 7.43
N LEU A 26 25.90 4.99 6.73
CA LEU A 26 24.65 4.32 7.12
C LEU A 26 24.54 2.91 6.53
N ALA A 27 25.46 2.55 5.67
CA ALA A 27 25.51 1.25 5.02
C ALA A 27 26.93 0.69 5.03
N TYR A 28 27.02 -0.63 4.83
CA TYR A 28 28.29 -1.34 4.73
C TYR A 28 28.22 -2.39 3.63
N GLU A 29 29.38 -2.79 3.11
CA GLU A 29 29.52 -3.80 2.06
C GLU A 29 30.16 -5.07 2.62
N VAL A 30 29.62 -6.22 2.22
CA VAL A 30 30.19 -7.55 2.47
C VAL A 30 29.96 -8.42 1.24
N ASP A 31 31.02 -8.96 0.66
CA ASP A 31 30.98 -9.87 -0.49
C ASP A 31 30.14 -9.36 -1.68
N GLY A 32 30.28 -8.06 -2.00
CA GLY A 32 29.55 -7.40 -3.07
C GLY A 32 28.09 -7.07 -2.76
N ALA A 33 27.60 -7.42 -1.58
CA ALA A 33 26.29 -7.01 -1.09
C ALA A 33 26.40 -5.77 -0.19
N VAL A 34 25.49 -4.82 -0.35
CA VAL A 34 25.42 -3.61 0.47
C VAL A 34 24.18 -3.69 1.36
N PHE A 35 24.39 -3.53 2.65
CA PHE A 35 23.34 -3.55 3.66
C PHE A 35 23.19 -2.19 4.31
N PHE A 36 21.96 -1.77 4.55
CA PHE A 36 21.64 -0.66 5.45
C PHE A 36 21.86 -1.11 6.90
N GLU A 37 22.60 -0.31 7.67
CA GLU A 37 22.88 -0.58 9.10
C GLU A 37 21.76 0.01 9.96
N VAL A 38 20.77 -0.81 10.36
CA VAL A 38 19.56 -0.37 11.07
C VAL A 38 19.90 0.33 12.39
N SER A 39 20.99 -0.07 13.05
CA SER A 39 21.47 0.58 14.29
C SER A 39 21.78 2.08 14.13
N LYS A 40 22.00 2.54 12.89
CA LYS A 40 22.26 3.96 12.58
C LYS A 40 20.98 4.80 12.42
N PHE A 41 19.82 4.16 12.40
CA PHE A 41 18.51 4.84 12.33
C PHE A 41 17.69 4.56 13.61
N PRO A 42 17.84 5.37 14.67
CA PRO A 42 17.22 5.11 15.98
C PRO A 42 15.68 5.07 15.97
N ARG A 43 15.06 5.59 14.91
CA ARG A 43 13.60 5.60 14.74
C ARG A 43 13.05 4.36 14.06
N PHE A 44 13.89 3.36 13.75
CA PHE A 44 13.44 2.12 13.12
C PHE A 44 12.40 1.39 14.01
N GLY A 45 11.24 1.09 13.45
CA GLY A 45 10.07 0.56 14.15
C GLY A 45 8.94 1.56 14.38
N GLN A 46 9.12 2.85 14.00
CA GLN A 46 8.10 3.90 14.21
C GLN A 46 6.95 3.83 13.20
N VAL A 47 7.16 3.32 12.00
CA VAL A 47 6.11 3.17 10.99
C VAL A 47 5.24 1.96 11.30
N SER A 48 5.86 0.86 11.64
CA SER A 48 5.18 -0.41 11.88
C SER A 48 4.64 -0.56 13.30
N HIS A 49 5.16 0.20 14.26
CA HIS A 49 4.87 0.08 15.70
C HIS A 49 5.16 -1.32 16.26
N GLN A 50 6.06 -2.06 15.62
CA GLN A 50 6.45 -3.41 16.04
C GLN A 50 7.64 -3.37 17.01
N ASN A 51 7.65 -4.30 17.97
CA ASN A 51 8.83 -4.53 18.77
C ASN A 51 9.90 -5.30 17.97
N ARG A 52 11.15 -5.29 18.47
CA ARG A 52 12.28 -5.90 17.76
C ARG A 52 12.07 -7.39 17.43
N GLU A 53 11.53 -8.17 18.35
CA GLU A 53 11.30 -9.60 18.16
C GLU A 53 10.30 -9.87 17.02
N ALA A 54 9.19 -9.13 17.02
CA ALA A 54 8.19 -9.18 15.97
C ALA A 54 8.79 -8.75 14.62
N MET A 55 9.62 -7.69 14.59
CA MET A 55 10.30 -7.25 13.38
C MET A 55 11.23 -8.31 12.80
N ILE A 56 12.03 -8.99 13.63
CA ILE A 56 12.93 -10.07 13.17
C ILE A 56 12.13 -11.22 12.55
N LYS A 57 11.04 -11.65 13.23
CA LYS A 57 10.15 -12.68 12.71
C LYS A 57 9.56 -12.29 11.36
N LEU A 58 8.96 -11.11 11.27
CA LEU A 58 8.34 -10.58 10.05
C LEU A 58 9.36 -10.40 8.92
N ALA A 59 10.59 -9.95 9.22
CA ALA A 59 11.66 -9.86 8.23
C ALA A 59 11.94 -11.23 7.60
N GLY A 60 12.00 -12.28 8.39
CA GLY A 60 12.17 -13.66 7.90
C GLY A 60 11.00 -14.12 7.03
N GLU A 61 9.77 -13.84 7.45
CA GLU A 61 8.56 -14.21 6.70
C GLU A 61 8.45 -13.49 5.34
N HIS A 62 9.06 -12.30 5.21
CA HIS A 62 9.06 -11.50 3.98
C HIS A 62 10.37 -11.58 3.18
N GLY A 63 11.19 -12.59 3.43
CA GLY A 63 12.39 -12.89 2.63
C GLY A 63 13.63 -12.08 3.00
N GLY A 64 13.62 -11.38 4.14
CA GLY A 64 14.73 -10.55 4.61
C GLY A 64 15.94 -11.32 5.18
N ASN A 65 15.87 -12.63 5.32
CA ASN A 65 16.92 -13.52 5.85
C ASN A 65 17.65 -12.94 7.09
N PRO A 66 17.01 -12.94 8.29
CA PRO A 66 17.63 -12.42 9.51
C PRO A 66 18.92 -13.14 9.93
N ASP A 67 19.09 -14.40 9.51
CA ASP A 67 20.23 -15.26 9.85
C ASP A 67 21.38 -15.18 8.84
N ASP A 68 21.34 -14.24 7.89
CA ASP A 68 22.42 -14.05 6.92
C ASP A 68 23.72 -13.67 7.67
N PRO A 69 24.80 -14.49 7.57
CA PRO A 69 26.03 -14.27 8.32
C PRO A 69 26.77 -12.98 7.92
N ARG A 70 26.43 -12.37 6.80
CA ARG A 70 26.99 -11.09 6.35
C ARG A 70 26.39 -9.89 7.08
N LYS A 71 25.23 -10.05 7.72
CA LYS A 71 24.58 -8.98 8.47
C LYS A 71 25.23 -8.76 9.83
N ARG A 72 25.35 -7.49 10.22
CA ARG A 72 25.79 -7.08 11.56
C ARG A 72 24.65 -7.18 12.58
N ASP A 73 23.42 -6.96 12.10
CA ASP A 73 22.17 -7.03 12.85
C ASP A 73 21.12 -7.80 12.03
N PRO A 74 20.32 -8.70 12.63
CA PRO A 74 19.25 -9.42 11.94
C PRO A 74 18.28 -8.54 11.12
N LEU A 75 18.09 -7.30 11.54
CA LEU A 75 17.21 -6.34 10.86
C LEU A 75 17.89 -5.54 9.75
N ASP A 76 19.22 -5.63 9.60
CA ASP A 76 19.89 -4.99 8.47
C ASP A 76 19.29 -5.52 7.16
N PHE A 77 19.09 -4.65 6.20
CA PHE A 77 18.41 -5.01 4.96
C PHE A 77 19.22 -4.62 3.72
N VAL A 78 19.00 -5.38 2.66
CA VAL A 78 19.77 -5.28 1.42
C VAL A 78 19.41 -3.98 0.68
N LEU A 79 20.43 -3.23 0.30
CA LEU A 79 20.36 -2.11 -0.65
C LEU A 79 20.81 -2.53 -2.05
N TRP A 80 21.85 -3.37 -2.13
CA TRP A 80 22.40 -3.93 -3.36
C TRP A 80 22.87 -5.35 -3.12
N GLN A 81 22.71 -6.22 -4.12
CA GLN A 81 23.21 -7.58 -4.03
C GLN A 81 23.67 -8.11 -5.38
N PRO A 82 24.69 -8.99 -5.43
CA PRO A 82 25.05 -9.70 -6.64
C PRO A 82 23.84 -10.43 -7.24
N SER A 83 23.69 -10.38 -8.55
CA SER A 83 22.65 -11.14 -9.26
C SER A 83 23.08 -12.59 -9.48
N LEU A 84 22.10 -13.50 -9.48
CA LEU A 84 22.33 -14.86 -9.94
C LEU A 84 22.39 -14.92 -11.47
N GLU A 85 22.83 -16.05 -12.03
CA GLU A 85 23.09 -16.20 -13.47
C GLU A 85 21.87 -15.86 -14.36
N ASP A 86 20.66 -16.18 -13.90
CA ASP A 86 19.42 -15.93 -14.62
C ASP A 86 18.66 -14.65 -14.19
N GLU A 87 19.26 -13.83 -13.31
CA GLU A 87 18.65 -12.59 -12.83
C GLU A 87 19.17 -11.37 -13.61
N PRO A 88 18.32 -10.32 -13.76
CA PRO A 88 18.80 -9.04 -14.28
C PRO A 88 19.97 -8.50 -13.45
N ALA A 89 20.98 -7.98 -14.11
CA ALA A 89 22.14 -7.38 -13.46
C ALA A 89 22.48 -6.03 -14.09
N TRP A 90 22.93 -5.12 -13.26
CA TRP A 90 23.44 -3.80 -13.65
C TRP A 90 24.80 -3.56 -13.02
N GLU A 91 25.63 -2.79 -13.71
CA GLU A 91 26.94 -2.40 -13.20
C GLU A 91 26.82 -1.40 -12.05
N SER A 92 27.61 -1.58 -11.01
CA SER A 92 27.72 -0.67 -9.88
C SER A 92 29.14 -0.57 -9.35
N ARG A 93 29.42 0.34 -8.43
CA ARG A 93 30.70 0.42 -7.73
C ARG A 93 30.98 -0.80 -6.82
N TRP A 94 29.96 -1.61 -6.55
CA TRP A 94 30.06 -2.83 -5.75
C TRP A 94 30.05 -4.11 -6.61
N GLY A 95 30.14 -3.95 -7.93
CA GLY A 95 30.08 -5.03 -8.91
C GLY A 95 28.72 -5.17 -9.57
N ALA A 96 28.63 -6.10 -10.51
CA ALA A 96 27.39 -6.42 -11.20
C ALA A 96 26.36 -7.03 -10.23
N GLY A 97 25.12 -6.52 -10.28
CA GLY A 97 24.10 -6.94 -9.32
C GLY A 97 22.77 -6.26 -9.53
N ARG A 98 21.91 -6.32 -8.53
CA ARG A 98 20.57 -5.75 -8.52
C ARG A 98 20.24 -5.07 -7.20
N PRO A 99 19.31 -4.08 -7.19
CA PRO A 99 18.87 -3.44 -5.97
C PRO A 99 18.11 -4.39 -5.05
N GLY A 100 18.10 -4.06 -3.76
CA GLY A 100 17.11 -4.58 -2.84
C GLY A 100 15.73 -4.00 -3.13
N TRP A 101 14.69 -4.72 -2.75
CA TRP A 101 13.30 -4.31 -3.07
C TRP A 101 12.91 -2.92 -2.52
N HIS A 102 13.33 -2.60 -1.29
CA HIS A 102 12.88 -1.39 -0.61
C HIS A 102 13.46 -0.11 -1.22
N ILE A 103 14.72 -0.14 -1.66
CA ILE A 103 15.41 1.04 -2.21
C ILE A 103 14.84 1.49 -3.55
N GLU A 104 14.21 0.57 -4.29
CA GLU A 104 13.56 0.89 -5.57
C GLU A 104 12.45 1.91 -5.37
N CYS A 105 11.56 1.66 -4.41
CA CYS A 105 10.43 2.55 -4.12
C CYS A 105 10.89 3.86 -3.48
N SER A 106 11.87 3.82 -2.58
CA SER A 106 12.45 5.05 -2.00
C SER A 106 13.02 5.98 -3.07
N ALA A 107 13.82 5.44 -3.99
CA ALA A 107 14.43 6.24 -5.06
C ALA A 107 13.37 6.82 -6.02
N LEU A 108 12.36 6.01 -6.39
CA LEU A 108 11.27 6.46 -7.24
C LEU A 108 10.41 7.54 -6.57
N ALA A 109 10.07 7.37 -5.29
CA ALA A 109 9.31 8.35 -4.54
C ALA A 109 10.04 9.68 -4.40
N LEU A 110 11.32 9.64 -4.02
CA LEU A 110 12.16 10.85 -3.92
C LEU A 110 12.31 11.57 -5.24
N ARG A 111 12.49 10.84 -6.34
CA ARG A 111 12.62 11.41 -7.69
C ARG A 111 11.34 12.09 -8.17
N ASP A 112 10.21 11.41 -8.04
CA ASP A 112 8.95 11.81 -8.69
C ASP A 112 8.07 12.69 -7.80
N LEU A 113 8.17 12.57 -6.47
CA LEU A 113 7.28 13.21 -5.50
C LEU A 113 8.01 14.14 -4.52
N GLY A 114 9.35 14.06 -4.44
CA GLY A 114 10.17 14.88 -3.56
C GLY A 114 10.45 14.24 -2.20
N GLU A 115 11.06 15.02 -1.29
CA GLU A 115 11.58 14.52 -0.02
C GLU A 115 10.50 14.16 1.01
N THR A 116 9.33 14.78 0.90
CA THR A 116 8.20 14.56 1.82
C THR A 116 6.91 14.31 1.04
N LEU A 117 6.30 13.16 1.28
CA LEU A 117 5.01 12.77 0.72
C LEU A 117 3.88 13.15 1.69
N ASP A 118 2.76 13.65 1.16
CA ASP A 118 1.58 13.90 1.98
C ASP A 118 0.94 12.61 2.48
N VAL A 119 0.77 11.63 1.58
CA VAL A 119 0.21 10.31 1.89
C VAL A 119 1.01 9.22 1.18
N HIS A 120 1.37 8.19 1.91
CA HIS A 120 1.93 6.95 1.36
C HIS A 120 1.07 5.77 1.80
N GLY A 121 0.54 5.04 0.83
CA GLY A 121 -0.41 3.96 1.08
C GLY A 121 0.06 2.61 0.58
N GLY A 122 -0.41 1.55 1.24
CA GLY A 122 -0.16 0.18 0.81
C GLY A 122 -0.96 -0.85 1.61
N GLY A 123 -0.77 -2.11 1.32
CA GLY A 123 -1.29 -3.19 2.15
C GLY A 123 -0.70 -3.15 3.56
N ARG A 124 -1.42 -3.63 4.55
CA ARG A 124 -0.94 -3.67 5.94
C ARG A 124 0.37 -4.45 6.08
N ASP A 125 0.58 -5.45 5.26
CA ASP A 125 1.79 -6.25 5.20
C ASP A 125 3.02 -5.46 4.71
N LEU A 126 2.83 -4.31 4.06
CA LEU A 126 3.91 -3.42 3.67
C LEU A 126 4.38 -2.50 4.80
N SER A 127 3.60 -2.33 5.88
CA SER A 127 4.02 -1.49 7.01
C SER A 127 5.38 -1.92 7.57
N PHE A 128 5.64 -3.24 7.56
CA PHE A 128 6.93 -3.85 7.84
C PHE A 128 7.15 -5.08 6.93
N PRO A 129 8.33 -5.23 6.32
CA PRO A 129 9.51 -4.36 6.46
C PRO A 129 9.52 -3.17 5.49
N HIS A 130 8.69 -3.15 4.45
CA HIS A 130 8.87 -2.30 3.27
C HIS A 130 8.85 -0.80 3.60
N HIS A 131 7.75 -0.28 4.13
CA HIS A 131 7.59 1.14 4.45
C HIS A 131 8.53 1.60 5.58
N GLU A 132 8.82 0.72 6.54
CA GLU A 132 9.81 1.00 7.58
C GLU A 132 11.21 1.21 6.98
N CYS A 133 11.60 0.35 6.03
CA CYS A 133 12.87 0.46 5.32
C CYS A 133 12.92 1.69 4.40
N GLU A 134 11.81 2.03 3.73
CA GLU A 134 11.72 3.24 2.91
C GLU A 134 11.90 4.51 3.75
N ALA A 135 11.24 4.58 4.92
CA ALA A 135 11.43 5.69 5.85
C ALA A 135 12.89 5.80 6.31
N ALA A 136 13.51 4.68 6.68
CA ALA A 136 14.90 4.67 7.10
C ALA A 136 15.85 5.15 6.00
N GLN A 137 15.67 4.69 4.77
CA GLN A 137 16.48 5.08 3.61
C GLN A 137 16.32 6.57 3.28
N SER A 138 15.08 7.02 3.14
CA SER A 138 14.78 8.38 2.69
C SER A 138 15.14 9.43 3.75
N GLU A 139 14.71 9.24 4.99
CA GLU A 139 14.93 10.21 6.07
C GLU A 139 16.40 10.30 6.50
N SER A 140 17.15 9.19 6.40
CA SER A 140 18.57 9.20 6.71
C SER A 140 19.40 10.02 5.74
N VAL A 141 18.99 10.09 4.48
CA VAL A 141 19.70 10.83 3.42
C VAL A 141 19.23 12.28 3.32
N THR A 142 17.92 12.51 3.41
CA THR A 142 17.36 13.86 3.24
C THR A 142 17.35 14.69 4.53
N GLY A 143 17.28 14.03 5.69
CA GLY A 143 17.06 14.67 6.97
C GLY A 143 15.62 15.16 7.17
N ALA A 144 14.76 15.00 6.18
CA ALA A 144 13.35 15.40 6.23
C ALA A 144 12.45 14.20 6.61
N GLN A 145 11.26 14.49 7.14
CA GLN A 145 10.23 13.47 7.33
C GLN A 145 9.76 12.97 5.96
N PHE A 146 9.90 11.68 5.70
CA PHE A 146 9.57 11.10 4.40
C PHE A 146 8.07 11.11 4.12
N VAL A 147 7.23 10.71 5.07
CA VAL A 147 5.78 10.63 4.89
C VAL A 147 5.04 11.29 6.04
N ARG A 148 4.08 12.17 5.71
CA ARG A 148 3.21 12.82 6.71
C ARG A 148 2.16 11.88 7.24
N HIS A 149 1.53 11.09 6.33
CA HIS A 149 0.43 10.19 6.68
C HIS A 149 0.61 8.83 6.01
N TRP A 150 0.88 7.81 6.83
CA TRP A 150 0.89 6.43 6.39
C TRP A 150 -0.53 5.87 6.36
N MET A 151 -0.91 5.22 5.26
CA MET A 151 -2.23 4.60 5.13
C MET A 151 -2.09 3.13 4.76
N HIS A 152 -2.45 2.23 5.68
CA HIS A 152 -2.37 0.80 5.46
C HIS A 152 -3.77 0.18 5.37
N VAL A 153 -4.01 -0.55 4.28
CA VAL A 153 -5.29 -1.23 4.03
C VAL A 153 -5.23 -2.68 4.48
N GLY A 154 -6.32 -3.18 5.01
CA GLY A 154 -6.50 -4.58 5.36
C GLY A 154 -6.36 -5.52 4.16
N LEU A 155 -6.06 -6.76 4.44
CA LEU A 155 -5.85 -7.78 3.42
C LEU A 155 -7.17 -8.44 3.03
N VAL A 156 -7.31 -8.73 1.74
CA VAL A 156 -8.48 -9.45 1.22
C VAL A 156 -8.14 -10.93 1.10
N GLY A 157 -8.92 -11.77 1.77
CA GLY A 157 -8.83 -13.21 1.70
C GLY A 157 -9.79 -13.83 0.70
N LEU A 158 -9.57 -15.08 0.38
CA LEU A 158 -10.47 -15.95 -0.38
C LEU A 158 -10.41 -17.36 0.19
N GLY A 159 -11.55 -17.85 0.69
CA GLY A 159 -11.64 -19.21 1.25
C GLY A 159 -10.75 -19.45 2.47
N GLY A 160 -10.66 -18.47 3.39
CA GLY A 160 -9.87 -18.54 4.62
C GLY A 160 -8.38 -18.29 4.44
N THR A 161 -7.95 -17.87 3.24
CA THR A 161 -6.52 -17.66 2.94
C THR A 161 -6.31 -16.31 2.25
N LYS A 162 -5.24 -15.59 2.62
CA LYS A 162 -4.84 -14.35 1.94
C LYS A 162 -4.70 -14.59 0.44
N MET A 163 -5.27 -13.70 -0.39
CA MET A 163 -5.03 -13.72 -1.82
C MET A 163 -3.55 -13.42 -2.12
N SER A 164 -2.92 -14.28 -2.92
CA SER A 164 -1.55 -14.04 -3.39
C SER A 164 -1.30 -14.65 -4.77
N LYS A 165 -0.33 -14.10 -5.49
CA LYS A 165 0.09 -14.62 -6.80
C LYS A 165 0.63 -16.03 -6.69
N SER A 166 1.40 -16.32 -5.62
CA SER A 166 2.01 -17.63 -5.38
C SER A 166 0.99 -18.74 -5.14
N LEU A 167 -0.17 -18.42 -4.55
CA LEU A 167 -1.25 -19.36 -4.33
C LEU A 167 -2.22 -19.46 -5.52
N GLY A 168 -2.14 -18.54 -6.47
CA GLY A 168 -3.03 -18.53 -7.63
C GLY A 168 -4.51 -18.27 -7.31
N ASN A 169 -4.81 -17.79 -6.10
CA ASN A 169 -6.16 -17.57 -5.58
C ASN A 169 -6.64 -16.12 -5.72
N LEU A 170 -6.18 -15.41 -6.75
CA LEU A 170 -6.55 -14.01 -6.96
C LEU A 170 -7.93 -13.85 -7.60
N VAL A 171 -8.71 -12.89 -7.12
CA VAL A 171 -9.89 -12.38 -7.78
C VAL A 171 -9.50 -11.13 -8.57
N PHE A 172 -9.57 -11.19 -9.89
CA PHE A 172 -9.16 -10.08 -10.74
C PHE A 172 -10.32 -9.12 -11.00
N ILE A 173 -10.08 -7.84 -10.83
CA ILE A 173 -11.06 -6.78 -11.16
C ILE A 173 -11.50 -6.88 -12.63
N SER A 174 -10.58 -7.20 -13.55
CA SER A 174 -10.88 -7.40 -14.97
C SER A 174 -11.90 -8.51 -15.24
N GLN A 175 -11.99 -9.50 -14.36
CA GLN A 175 -13.03 -10.55 -14.45
C GLN A 175 -14.34 -10.10 -13.81
N LEU A 176 -14.28 -9.34 -12.71
CA LEU A 176 -15.48 -8.82 -12.05
C LEU A 176 -16.25 -7.84 -12.94
N VAL A 177 -15.56 -6.95 -13.65
CA VAL A 177 -16.21 -6.00 -14.57
C VAL A 177 -16.81 -6.62 -15.83
N GLN A 178 -16.56 -7.90 -16.08
CA GLN A 178 -17.29 -8.68 -17.10
C GLN A 178 -18.63 -9.21 -16.57
N ARG A 179 -18.79 -9.32 -15.26
CA ARG A 179 -19.97 -9.87 -14.58
C ARG A 179 -20.87 -8.79 -13.95
N ALA A 180 -20.31 -7.63 -13.68
CA ALA A 180 -20.99 -6.50 -13.07
C ALA A 180 -20.38 -5.17 -13.53
N GLU A 181 -21.15 -4.12 -13.50
CA GLU A 181 -20.63 -2.80 -13.84
C GLU A 181 -19.56 -2.32 -12.82
N PRO A 182 -18.57 -1.51 -13.25
CA PRO A 182 -17.47 -1.06 -12.39
C PRO A 182 -17.94 -0.37 -11.11
N THR A 183 -19.05 0.36 -11.18
CA THR A 183 -19.68 1.03 -10.02
C THR A 183 -20.11 0.03 -8.94
N ALA A 184 -20.67 -1.12 -9.32
CA ALA A 184 -21.06 -2.15 -8.37
C ALA A 184 -19.82 -2.82 -7.75
N VAL A 185 -18.75 -3.03 -8.52
CA VAL A 185 -17.47 -3.54 -7.99
C VAL A 185 -16.89 -2.56 -6.96
N ARG A 186 -16.91 -1.25 -7.25
CA ARG A 186 -16.50 -0.22 -6.30
C ARG A 186 -17.32 -0.25 -5.01
N LEU A 187 -18.64 -0.35 -5.10
CA LEU A 187 -19.53 -0.46 -3.95
C LEU A 187 -19.28 -1.72 -3.10
N ALA A 188 -18.95 -2.85 -3.74
CA ALA A 188 -18.60 -4.07 -3.03
C ALA A 188 -17.32 -3.89 -2.20
N LEU A 189 -16.30 -3.19 -2.73
CA LEU A 189 -15.07 -2.90 -2.02
C LEU A 189 -15.27 -1.90 -0.88
N LEU A 190 -16.12 -0.88 -1.06
CA LEU A 190 -16.41 0.13 -0.04
C LEU A 190 -17.32 -0.38 1.09
N ALA A 191 -17.90 -1.58 0.92
CA ALA A 191 -18.78 -2.17 1.93
C ALA A 191 -18.05 -2.65 3.20
N GLU A 192 -16.73 -2.82 3.10
CA GLU A 192 -15.86 -3.20 4.21
C GLU A 192 -14.96 -2.01 4.58
N HIS A 193 -14.67 -1.86 5.88
CA HIS A 193 -13.78 -0.79 6.32
C HIS A 193 -12.35 -1.07 5.87
N TYR A 194 -11.67 -0.08 5.29
CA TYR A 194 -10.35 -0.28 4.65
C TYR A 194 -9.26 -0.81 5.60
N ARG A 195 -9.34 -0.55 6.90
CA ARG A 195 -8.38 -1.05 7.90
C ARG A 195 -8.58 -2.51 8.28
N GLN A 196 -9.73 -3.10 7.98
CA GLN A 196 -10.05 -4.46 8.40
C GLN A 196 -9.64 -5.47 7.34
N ASP A 197 -9.18 -6.65 7.77
CA ASP A 197 -9.07 -7.81 6.89
C ASP A 197 -10.46 -8.36 6.65
N TRP A 198 -10.73 -8.76 5.42
CA TRP A 198 -12.02 -9.31 5.03
C TRP A 198 -11.88 -10.36 3.94
N GLU A 199 -12.94 -11.11 3.73
CA GLU A 199 -13.01 -12.19 2.74
C GLU A 199 -13.85 -11.79 1.55
N TRP A 200 -13.29 -11.96 0.34
CA TRP A 200 -14.09 -11.84 -0.87
C TRP A 200 -15.11 -12.97 -0.96
N ARG A 201 -16.36 -12.60 -1.23
CA ARG A 201 -17.47 -13.50 -1.51
C ARG A 201 -18.32 -12.91 -2.63
N ASP A 202 -18.81 -13.76 -3.55
CA ASP A 202 -19.62 -13.28 -4.70
C ASP A 202 -20.93 -12.62 -4.26
N GLU A 203 -21.43 -12.93 -3.04
CA GLU A 203 -22.57 -12.28 -2.43
C GLU A 203 -22.36 -10.78 -2.17
N LEU A 204 -21.11 -10.35 -1.94
CA LEU A 204 -20.79 -8.92 -1.79
C LEU A 204 -21.08 -8.17 -3.08
N LEU A 205 -20.73 -8.76 -4.23
CA LEU A 205 -21.01 -8.18 -5.54
C LEU A 205 -22.53 -8.11 -5.81
N ALA A 206 -23.26 -9.18 -5.50
CA ALA A 206 -24.71 -9.22 -5.67
C ALA A 206 -25.43 -8.16 -4.79
N ARG A 207 -24.98 -8.00 -3.54
CA ARG A 207 -25.48 -6.94 -2.64
C ARG A 207 -25.20 -5.55 -3.20
N ALA A 208 -23.98 -5.32 -3.71
CA ALA A 208 -23.60 -4.05 -4.31
C ALA A 208 -24.44 -3.71 -5.55
N GLN A 209 -24.74 -4.69 -6.40
CA GLN A 209 -25.64 -4.53 -7.55
C GLN A 209 -27.07 -4.14 -7.10
N SER A 210 -27.60 -4.82 -6.07
CA SER A 210 -28.93 -4.51 -5.52
C SER A 210 -28.96 -3.11 -4.90
N ARG A 211 -27.93 -2.72 -4.12
CA ARG A 211 -27.76 -1.37 -3.56
C ARG A 211 -27.79 -0.31 -4.65
N LEU A 212 -26.97 -0.51 -5.69
CA LEU A 212 -26.90 0.42 -6.82
C LEU A 212 -28.23 0.58 -7.55
N ALA A 213 -28.96 -0.52 -7.76
CA ALA A 213 -30.29 -0.48 -8.35
C ALA A 213 -31.29 0.32 -7.49
N THR A 214 -31.26 0.11 -6.15
CA THR A 214 -32.07 0.89 -5.20
C THR A 214 -31.74 2.38 -5.28
N TRP A 215 -30.48 2.75 -5.24
CA TRP A 215 -30.06 4.16 -5.32
C TRP A 215 -30.48 4.80 -6.64
N ARG A 216 -30.35 4.10 -7.76
CA ARG A 216 -30.79 4.58 -9.09
C ARG A 216 -32.29 4.79 -9.19
N SER A 217 -33.08 4.00 -8.48
CA SER A 217 -34.54 4.21 -8.47
C SER A 217 -34.93 5.53 -7.84
N THR A 218 -34.04 6.19 -7.10
CA THR A 218 -34.28 7.49 -6.46
C THR A 218 -33.88 8.72 -7.28
N ILE A 219 -33.28 8.54 -8.47
CA ILE A 219 -32.75 9.65 -9.30
C ILE A 219 -33.88 10.65 -9.64
N THR A 220 -35.08 10.17 -9.89
CA THR A 220 -36.24 11.02 -10.20
C THR A 220 -36.98 11.54 -8.98
N ALA A 221 -36.53 11.21 -7.78
CA ALA A 221 -37.16 11.70 -6.55
C ALA A 221 -36.99 13.23 -6.42
N THR A 222 -38.08 13.91 -6.15
CA THR A 222 -38.10 15.37 -5.98
C THR A 222 -37.68 15.82 -4.57
N ARG A 223 -37.60 14.88 -3.62
CA ARG A 223 -37.18 15.18 -2.26
C ARG A 223 -35.64 15.17 -2.23
N ALA A 224 -35.05 16.35 -2.03
CA ALA A 224 -33.62 16.47 -1.85
C ALA A 224 -33.19 15.82 -0.52
N CYS A 225 -32.06 15.13 -0.55
CA CYS A 225 -31.51 14.50 0.63
C CYS A 225 -30.61 15.47 1.40
N SER A 226 -30.79 15.55 2.73
CA SER A 226 -29.93 16.34 3.62
C SER A 226 -28.78 15.56 4.22
N VAL A 227 -28.61 14.27 3.85
CA VAL A 227 -27.63 13.36 4.48
C VAL A 227 -26.18 13.55 4.00
N ILE A 228 -25.89 14.56 3.18
CA ILE A 228 -24.52 14.83 2.72
C ILE A 228 -23.57 15.06 3.91
N GLU A 229 -24.01 15.79 4.92
CA GLU A 229 -23.20 16.09 6.11
C GLU A 229 -22.99 14.83 6.96
N ASP A 230 -24.01 13.96 7.06
CA ASP A 230 -23.87 12.68 7.78
C ASP A 230 -22.90 11.74 7.05
N VAL A 231 -22.94 11.71 5.72
CA VAL A 231 -21.96 10.96 4.90
C VAL A 231 -20.56 11.54 5.06
N ARG A 232 -20.40 12.87 5.07
CA ARG A 232 -19.11 13.51 5.34
C ARG A 232 -18.59 13.17 6.72
N ALA A 233 -19.44 13.25 7.74
CA ALA A 233 -19.05 12.91 9.11
C ALA A 233 -18.54 11.47 9.22
N ALA A 234 -19.16 10.52 8.53
CA ALA A 234 -18.69 9.14 8.47
C ALA A 234 -17.34 9.02 7.72
N LEU A 235 -17.14 9.78 6.64
CA LEU A 235 -15.88 9.79 5.91
C LEU A 235 -14.76 10.51 6.68
N ASP A 236 -15.08 11.52 7.47
CA ASP A 236 -14.14 12.23 8.35
C ASP A 236 -13.73 11.37 9.57
N ASP A 237 -14.55 10.37 9.92
CA ASP A 237 -14.23 9.37 10.95
C ASP A 237 -13.50 8.18 10.30
N ASP A 238 -12.23 8.37 10.01
CA ASP A 238 -11.31 7.34 9.48
C ASP A 238 -11.82 6.65 8.20
N LEU A 239 -12.48 7.39 7.32
CA LEU A 239 -13.05 6.89 6.07
C LEU A 239 -14.06 5.74 6.28
N ASP A 240 -14.91 5.83 7.29
CA ASP A 240 -15.94 4.81 7.58
C ASP A 240 -16.97 4.71 6.44
N CYS A 241 -16.51 4.15 5.32
CA CYS A 241 -17.38 3.89 4.16
C CYS A 241 -18.57 2.99 4.48
N PRO A 242 -18.46 1.93 5.28
CA PRO A 242 -19.63 1.13 5.67
C PRO A 242 -20.74 1.96 6.30
N THR A 243 -20.45 2.84 7.24
CA THR A 243 -21.44 3.76 7.84
C THR A 243 -21.97 4.74 6.81
N ALA A 244 -21.11 5.34 5.98
CA ALA A 244 -21.54 6.23 4.90
C ALA A 244 -22.51 5.56 3.93
N LEU A 245 -22.27 4.29 3.56
CA LEU A 245 -23.17 3.50 2.72
C LEU A 245 -24.51 3.25 3.40
N GLY A 246 -24.52 2.96 4.71
CA GLY A 246 -25.75 2.78 5.49
C GLY A 246 -26.62 4.03 5.51
N VAL A 247 -26.03 5.21 5.75
CA VAL A 247 -26.73 6.49 5.69
C VAL A 247 -27.38 6.74 4.32
N ILE A 248 -26.70 6.41 3.24
CA ILE A 248 -27.24 6.56 1.88
C ILE A 248 -28.36 5.54 1.63
N ASP A 249 -28.21 4.29 2.10
CA ASP A 249 -29.25 3.25 1.97
C ASP A 249 -30.56 3.67 2.66
N ASP A 250 -30.49 4.16 3.89
CA ASP A 250 -31.64 4.61 4.66
C ASP A 250 -32.38 5.77 3.96
N ALA A 251 -31.60 6.72 3.42
CA ALA A 251 -32.16 7.83 2.67
C ALA A 251 -32.87 7.36 1.36
N ALA A 252 -32.22 6.42 0.65
CA ALA A 252 -32.82 5.86 -0.57
C ALA A 252 -34.13 5.11 -0.27
N GLN A 253 -34.15 4.30 0.80
CA GLN A 253 -35.36 3.59 1.25
C GLN A 253 -36.47 4.55 1.67
N ALA A 254 -36.13 5.71 2.24
CA ALA A 254 -37.09 6.77 2.57
C ALA A 254 -37.56 7.59 1.34
N GLY A 255 -37.10 7.25 0.14
CA GLY A 255 -37.50 7.89 -1.13
C GLY A 255 -36.85 9.24 -1.40
N TYR A 256 -35.67 9.51 -0.82
CA TYR A 256 -34.88 10.70 -1.13
C TYR A 256 -33.94 10.44 -2.32
N SER A 257 -33.69 11.49 -3.12
CA SER A 257 -32.62 11.43 -4.14
C SER A 257 -31.23 11.40 -3.45
N VAL A 258 -30.46 10.37 -3.71
CA VAL A 258 -29.16 10.16 -3.05
C VAL A 258 -27.95 10.44 -3.96
N ALA A 259 -28.16 10.96 -5.17
CA ALA A 259 -27.09 11.13 -6.16
C ALA A 259 -25.92 11.99 -5.64
N SER A 260 -26.21 13.11 -4.95
CA SER A 260 -25.15 13.98 -4.40
C SER A 260 -24.36 13.33 -3.27
N ALA A 261 -25.02 12.52 -2.43
CA ALA A 261 -24.38 11.78 -1.35
C ALA A 261 -23.51 10.64 -1.91
N ALA A 262 -24.03 9.89 -2.89
CA ALA A 262 -23.29 8.84 -3.58
C ALA A 262 -22.03 9.37 -4.29
N ALA A 263 -22.10 10.59 -4.83
CA ALA A 263 -20.95 11.24 -5.51
C ALA A 263 -19.76 11.46 -4.57
N LEU A 264 -19.94 11.63 -3.26
CA LEU A 264 -18.85 11.72 -2.28
C LEU A 264 -18.01 10.43 -2.22
N LEU A 265 -18.62 9.29 -2.50
CA LEU A 265 -17.96 7.99 -2.59
C LEU A 265 -17.41 7.69 -4.01
N GLY A 266 -17.48 8.65 -4.94
CA GLY A 266 -17.10 8.46 -6.34
C GLY A 266 -18.08 7.53 -7.08
N ILE A 267 -19.34 7.50 -6.67
CA ILE A 267 -20.42 6.72 -7.30
C ILE A 267 -21.29 7.64 -8.14
N THR A 268 -21.33 7.36 -9.44
CA THR A 268 -22.26 8.03 -10.37
C THR A 268 -23.47 7.12 -10.59
N LEU A 269 -24.68 7.63 -10.35
CA LEU A 269 -25.93 6.91 -10.47
C LEU A 269 -26.53 7.00 -11.86
#